data_0d935a4b25e20a4829efb312b9a3e377
#
_entry.id   0d935a4b25e20a4829efb312b9a3e377
#
_cell.length_a   1.000
_cell.length_b   1.000
_cell.length_c   1.000
_cell.angle_alpha   90.00
_cell.angle_beta   90.00
_cell.angle_gamma   90.00
#
_symmetry.space_group_name_H-M   'P 1'
#
loop_
_entity.id
_entity.type
_entity.pdbx_description
1 polymer ?
#
loop_
_entity_poly.entity_id
_entity_poly.type
_entity_poly.pdbx_seq_one_letter_code
_entity_poly.pdbx_strand_id
1 'polypeptide(L)'
;VVSARTPTATGPVDSTASLCALHDNGNCRSCPQLATPAPAQLRRKQTRIAALLADGANPVPAFAWQPAVASAPTRFRNKAKMVVSGTAAAPILGVLGPNGRGVDLRNCPLHAAQIQAALPVLARTITALGLTPYDVSARRGELKHVLLTASPDEDLMVRFVLRTHRHIEDLRAALPGLRRALPTLAVLSANIQPVHQAIIEGPEEIVLTEDDRLLMRLQLPIEAQGAPGAPGTVAPRPRTLELPLYLPTRSFFQTNTAIAEQLYATARRWVDAVPGSAGEPQRVWDLFCGVGGFALTLAAPERRVLGVEVSAAAIDGARAAARLMKLPEELVRFEAADASVLDPGAGAPPDLLVVNPPRRGIGAELAARIEASGVERVLYSSCNPVSLARDLAGMPSLQVHRAQLFDMFPHTDHAEVLLDLHRDRSI
;
A
#
# COMPACT_ATOMS: atom_id res chain seq x y z
N VAL A 1 -18.26 -38.51 -20.85
CA VAL A 1 -18.77 -38.52 -19.47
C VAL A 1 -17.59 -38.20 -18.57
N VAL A 2 -17.41 -36.93 -18.23
CA VAL A 2 -16.37 -36.47 -17.28
C VAL A 2 -17.11 -36.11 -15.99
N SER A 3 -16.85 -36.90 -14.94
CA SER A 3 -17.42 -36.78 -13.61
C SER A 3 -16.85 -35.54 -12.92
N ALA A 4 -17.71 -34.58 -12.59
CA ALA A 4 -17.37 -33.42 -11.75
C ALA A 4 -17.14 -33.90 -10.30
N ARG A 5 -15.92 -33.74 -9.80
CA ARG A 5 -15.62 -33.91 -8.36
C ARG A 5 -16.05 -32.67 -7.60
N THR A 6 -17.02 -32.83 -6.74
CA THR A 6 -17.43 -31.87 -5.70
C THR A 6 -16.27 -31.66 -4.71
N PRO A 7 -15.90 -30.44 -4.34
CA PRO A 7 -14.90 -30.23 -3.28
C PRO A 7 -15.51 -30.63 -1.93
N THR A 8 -14.91 -31.62 -1.28
CA THR A 8 -15.20 -32.00 0.11
C THR A 8 -14.94 -30.85 1.06
N ALA A 9 -15.91 -30.53 1.88
CA ALA A 9 -15.81 -29.59 3.00
C ALA A 9 -14.64 -30.01 3.92
N THR A 10 -13.65 -29.13 4.07
CA THR A 10 -12.60 -29.29 5.05
C THR A 10 -13.21 -29.14 6.44
N GLY A 11 -13.07 -30.18 7.26
CA GLY A 11 -13.46 -30.22 8.66
C GLY A 11 -12.75 -29.11 9.50
N PRO A 12 -13.16 -28.90 10.76
CA PRO A 12 -12.60 -27.84 11.61
C PRO A 12 -11.09 -28.03 11.73
N VAL A 13 -10.33 -27.01 11.29
CA VAL A 13 -8.88 -26.94 11.48
C VAL A 13 -8.63 -26.87 12.98
N ASP A 14 -7.88 -27.82 13.49
CA ASP A 14 -7.44 -27.90 14.87
C ASP A 14 -6.74 -26.58 15.28
N SER A 15 -7.37 -25.82 16.16
CA SER A 15 -7.04 -24.39 16.46
C SER A 15 -5.81 -24.20 17.35
N THR A 16 -4.97 -25.23 17.52
CA THR A 16 -3.83 -25.23 18.45
C THR A 16 -2.46 -25.06 17.78
N ALA A 17 -2.36 -25.14 16.46
CA ALA A 17 -1.10 -24.93 15.77
C ALA A 17 -0.79 -23.42 15.65
N SER A 18 0.30 -23.01 16.27
CA SER A 18 0.79 -21.63 16.18
C SER A 18 1.15 -21.25 14.74
N LEU A 19 0.76 -20.03 14.34
CA LEU A 19 1.08 -19.47 13.03
C LEU A 19 2.59 -19.17 12.88
N CYS A 20 3.34 -18.95 13.98
CA CYS A 20 4.72 -18.47 13.92
C CYS A 20 5.54 -18.85 15.15
N ALA A 21 6.42 -19.83 15.01
CA ALA A 21 7.33 -20.25 16.06
C ALA A 21 8.26 -19.13 16.59
N LEU A 22 8.62 -18.15 15.73
CA LEU A 22 9.44 -17.01 16.15
C LEU A 22 8.68 -16.06 17.09
N HIS A 23 7.38 -15.95 16.95
CA HIS A 23 6.53 -15.20 17.88
C HIS A 23 6.42 -15.95 19.22
N ASP A 24 6.14 -17.25 19.18
CA ASP A 24 5.87 -18.03 20.39
C ASP A 24 7.08 -18.14 21.32
N ASN A 25 8.29 -18.24 20.75
CA ASN A 25 9.52 -18.25 21.52
C ASN A 25 10.04 -16.84 21.85
N GLY A 26 9.29 -15.78 21.53
CA GLY A 26 9.62 -14.38 21.84
C GLY A 26 10.76 -13.76 21.02
N ASN A 27 11.27 -14.46 19.99
CA ASN A 27 12.37 -13.95 19.16
C ASN A 27 11.91 -12.83 18.22
N CYS A 28 10.66 -12.87 17.73
CA CYS A 28 10.08 -11.84 16.90
C CYS A 28 8.81 -11.26 17.56
N ARG A 29 8.74 -9.92 17.66
CA ARG A 29 7.59 -9.18 18.24
C ARG A 29 6.88 -8.29 17.25
N SER A 30 7.04 -8.52 15.93
CA SER A 30 6.41 -7.71 14.88
C SER A 30 4.90 -7.91 14.76
N CYS A 31 4.36 -8.96 15.38
CA CYS A 31 2.94 -9.35 15.33
C CYS A 31 2.34 -9.41 16.75
N PRO A 32 2.13 -8.27 17.45
CA PRO A 32 1.74 -8.27 18.86
C PRO A 32 0.36 -8.88 19.11
N GLN A 33 -0.50 -8.99 18.09
CA GLN A 33 -1.84 -9.56 18.22
C GLN A 33 -1.97 -10.99 17.68
N LEU A 34 -0.86 -11.65 17.31
CA LEU A 34 -0.89 -12.95 16.63
C LEU A 34 -1.65 -14.04 17.43
N ALA A 35 -1.58 -14.00 18.75
CA ALA A 35 -2.30 -14.92 19.62
C ALA A 35 -3.83 -14.68 19.69
N THR A 36 -4.31 -13.56 19.17
CA THR A 36 -5.73 -13.22 19.15
C THR A 36 -6.35 -13.72 17.84
N PRO A 37 -7.52 -14.39 17.84
CA PRO A 37 -8.21 -14.80 16.62
C PRO A 37 -8.49 -13.61 15.68
N ALA A 38 -8.28 -13.77 14.36
CA ALA A 38 -8.38 -12.69 13.38
C ALA A 38 -9.70 -11.91 13.43
N PRO A 39 -10.90 -12.53 13.59
CA PRO A 39 -12.15 -11.77 13.74
C PRO A 39 -12.18 -10.90 15.00
N ALA A 40 -11.54 -11.33 16.07
CA ALA A 40 -11.46 -10.56 17.32
C ALA A 40 -10.48 -9.38 17.18
N GLN A 41 -9.35 -9.59 16.49
CA GLN A 41 -8.41 -8.50 16.14
C GLN A 41 -9.13 -7.40 15.37
N LEU A 42 -9.88 -7.76 14.33
CA LEU A 42 -10.61 -6.82 13.47
C LEU A 42 -11.65 -6.01 14.26
N ARG A 43 -12.49 -6.69 15.08
CA ARG A 43 -13.46 -6.00 15.94
C ARG A 43 -12.78 -5.02 16.91
N ARG A 44 -11.69 -5.44 17.56
CA ARG A 44 -10.93 -4.55 18.49
C ARG A 44 -10.37 -3.33 17.79
N LYS A 45 -9.81 -3.50 16.56
CA LYS A 45 -9.32 -2.39 15.74
C LYS A 45 -10.46 -1.41 15.44
N GLN A 46 -11.59 -1.90 14.95
CA GLN A 46 -12.75 -1.07 14.58
C GLN A 46 -13.28 -0.32 15.81
N THR A 47 -13.51 -1.01 16.92
CA THR A 47 -14.01 -0.39 18.16
C THR A 47 -13.08 0.71 18.66
N ARG A 48 -11.76 0.43 18.71
CA ARG A 48 -10.76 1.40 19.17
C ARG A 48 -10.68 2.62 18.27
N ILE A 49 -10.67 2.42 16.95
CA ILE A 49 -10.58 3.52 15.98
C ILE A 49 -11.87 4.32 15.94
N ALA A 50 -13.03 3.66 15.98
CA ALA A 50 -14.32 4.34 16.03
C ALA A 50 -14.46 5.20 17.29
N ALA A 51 -14.06 4.70 18.46
CA ALA A 51 -14.07 5.47 19.70
C ALA A 51 -13.16 6.71 19.61
N LEU A 52 -11.91 6.53 19.10
CA LEU A 52 -10.97 7.65 18.93
C LEU A 52 -11.52 8.74 18.00
N LEU A 53 -12.19 8.36 16.92
CA LEU A 53 -12.73 9.31 15.94
C LEU A 53 -14.09 9.89 16.36
N ALA A 54 -14.78 9.28 17.32
CA ALA A 54 -16.02 9.82 17.89
C ALA A 54 -15.78 10.96 18.89
N ASP A 55 -14.59 11.01 19.52
CA ASP A 55 -14.25 12.02 20.55
C ASP A 55 -13.65 13.32 19.96
N GLY A 56 -13.53 13.41 18.62
CA GLY A 56 -12.92 14.56 17.94
C GLY A 56 -13.85 15.78 17.86
N ALA A 57 -13.27 16.96 17.54
CA ALA A 57 -14.02 18.21 17.29
C ALA A 57 -14.91 18.11 16.03
N ASN A 58 -14.57 17.25 15.07
CA ASN A 58 -15.44 16.85 13.96
C ASN A 58 -15.58 15.32 14.01
N PRO A 59 -16.58 14.79 14.75
CA PRO A 59 -16.68 13.39 15.08
C PRO A 59 -17.18 12.54 13.91
N VAL A 60 -16.68 11.30 13.83
CA VAL A 60 -17.22 10.29 12.92
C VAL A 60 -18.44 9.62 13.59
N PRO A 61 -19.66 9.83 13.09
CA PRO A 61 -20.85 9.30 13.74
C PRO A 61 -20.92 7.77 13.60
N ALA A 62 -21.54 7.12 14.61
CA ALA A 62 -21.62 5.67 14.66
C ALA A 62 -22.33 5.05 13.44
N PHE A 63 -23.35 5.72 12.90
CA PHE A 63 -24.10 5.26 11.73
C PHE A 63 -23.29 5.29 10.41
N ALA A 64 -22.19 6.08 10.34
CA ALA A 64 -21.36 6.18 9.15
C ALA A 64 -20.50 4.93 8.92
N TRP A 65 -20.24 4.13 9.97
CA TRP A 65 -19.36 2.98 9.89
C TRP A 65 -19.96 1.82 9.09
N GLN A 66 -19.29 1.49 8.02
CA GLN A 66 -19.55 0.29 7.22
C GLN A 66 -18.83 -0.93 7.84
N PRO A 67 -19.25 -2.18 7.52
CA PRO A 67 -18.51 -3.36 7.93
C PRO A 67 -17.04 -3.30 7.56
N ALA A 68 -16.16 -3.63 8.51
CA ALA A 68 -14.73 -3.64 8.26
C ALA A 68 -14.32 -4.71 7.24
N VAL A 69 -13.36 -4.39 6.38
CA VAL A 69 -12.79 -5.31 5.39
C VAL A 69 -11.67 -6.12 6.02
N ALA A 70 -11.87 -7.44 6.12
CA ALA A 70 -10.91 -8.37 6.70
C ALA A 70 -9.82 -8.75 5.69
N SER A 71 -8.60 -8.94 6.18
CA SER A 71 -7.49 -9.52 5.42
C SER A 71 -7.31 -11.02 5.68
N ALA A 72 -6.67 -11.71 4.73
CA ALA A 72 -6.07 -13.01 5.01
C ALA A 72 -5.03 -12.89 6.13
N PRO A 73 -4.94 -13.86 7.06
CA PRO A 73 -4.01 -13.80 8.18
C PRO A 73 -2.56 -14.10 7.80
N THR A 74 -2.32 -14.69 6.64
CA THR A 74 -1.00 -15.09 6.13
C THR A 74 -0.84 -14.72 4.66
N ARG A 75 0.40 -14.72 4.16
CA ARG A 75 0.76 -14.50 2.74
C ARG A 75 0.22 -13.21 2.11
N PHE A 76 -0.20 -12.26 2.93
CA PHE A 76 -0.75 -11.00 2.45
C PHE A 76 0.32 -9.95 2.11
N ARG A 77 1.52 -10.11 2.70
CA ARG A 77 2.54 -9.06 2.65
C ARG A 77 3.36 -9.14 1.37
N ASN A 78 3.11 -8.21 0.47
CA ASN A 78 3.78 -8.07 -0.82
C ASN A 78 5.11 -7.30 -0.76
N LYS A 79 5.48 -6.73 0.39
CA LYS A 79 6.73 -5.95 0.56
C LYS A 79 7.45 -6.36 1.84
N ALA A 80 8.73 -6.73 1.72
CA ALA A 80 9.60 -7.11 2.81
C ALA A 80 10.84 -6.20 2.86
N LYS A 81 11.15 -5.69 4.05
CA LYS A 81 12.36 -4.90 4.34
C LYS A 81 13.22 -5.69 5.30
N MET A 82 14.20 -6.41 4.76
CA MET A 82 15.09 -7.28 5.52
C MET A 82 16.33 -6.52 5.98
N VAL A 83 16.53 -6.41 7.28
CA VAL A 83 17.85 -6.12 7.83
C VAL A 83 18.75 -7.30 7.53
N VAL A 84 19.96 -7.05 7.05
CA VAL A 84 20.97 -8.08 6.85
C VAL A 84 21.93 -8.06 8.02
N SER A 85 22.08 -9.23 8.67
CA SER A 85 22.95 -9.43 9.83
C SER A 85 23.68 -10.77 9.74
N GLY A 86 24.39 -11.18 10.77
CA GLY A 86 25.24 -12.38 10.75
C GLY A 86 26.58 -12.12 10.06
N THR A 87 27.02 -13.04 9.23
CA THR A 87 28.28 -12.94 8.46
C THR A 87 28.02 -13.12 6.97
N ALA A 88 28.99 -12.78 6.10
CA ALA A 88 28.87 -13.07 4.69
C ALA A 88 28.69 -14.56 4.37
N ALA A 89 29.32 -15.45 5.17
CA ALA A 89 29.17 -16.90 5.02
C ALA A 89 27.83 -17.44 5.54
N ALA A 90 27.22 -16.75 6.50
CA ALA A 90 25.95 -17.13 7.13
C ALA A 90 25.06 -15.88 7.33
N PRO A 91 24.53 -15.30 6.26
CA PRO A 91 23.72 -14.10 6.35
C PRO A 91 22.34 -14.42 6.91
N ILE A 92 21.86 -13.55 7.81
CA ILE A 92 20.52 -13.56 8.37
C ILE A 92 19.72 -12.45 7.69
N LEU A 93 18.58 -12.80 7.08
CA LEU A 93 17.68 -11.87 6.41
C LEU A 93 16.40 -11.73 7.24
N GLY A 94 16.18 -10.57 7.86
CA GLY A 94 15.01 -10.41 8.69
C GLY A 94 14.92 -9.08 9.43
N VAL A 95 14.78 -9.15 10.74
CA VAL A 95 14.70 -7.98 11.64
C VAL A 95 15.71 -8.09 12.76
N LEU A 96 15.94 -7.01 13.49
CA LEU A 96 16.64 -7.07 14.77
C LEU A 96 15.63 -7.41 15.86
N GLY A 97 15.95 -8.45 16.63
CA GLY A 97 15.17 -8.84 17.80
C GLY A 97 15.35 -7.87 18.97
N PRO A 98 14.63 -8.10 20.09
CA PRO A 98 14.70 -7.24 21.28
C PRO A 98 16.10 -7.11 21.88
N ASN A 99 16.97 -8.09 21.66
CA ASN A 99 18.36 -8.12 22.11
C ASN A 99 19.36 -7.53 21.09
N GLY A 100 18.87 -6.92 20.01
CA GLY A 100 19.68 -6.38 18.91
C GLY A 100 20.28 -7.44 17.97
N ARG A 101 20.04 -8.74 18.22
CA ARG A 101 20.49 -9.82 17.32
C ARG A 101 19.56 -10.00 16.13
N GLY A 102 20.11 -10.46 15.00
CA GLY A 102 19.32 -10.77 13.82
C GLY A 102 18.34 -11.93 14.07
N VAL A 103 17.12 -11.75 13.62
CA VAL A 103 16.07 -12.77 13.59
C VAL A 103 15.77 -13.10 12.14
N ASP A 104 15.95 -14.36 11.77
CA ASP A 104 15.74 -14.84 10.41
C ASP A 104 14.24 -14.90 10.06
N LEU A 105 13.82 -14.17 9.04
CA LEU A 105 12.44 -14.12 8.57
C LEU A 105 12.23 -14.80 7.21
N ARG A 106 13.16 -15.66 6.76
CA ARG A 106 13.01 -16.41 5.50
C ARG A 106 11.73 -17.25 5.46
N ASN A 107 11.27 -17.73 6.60
CA ASN A 107 10.04 -18.53 6.75
C ASN A 107 8.89 -17.74 7.40
N CYS A 108 8.89 -16.41 7.34
CA CYS A 108 7.80 -15.62 7.91
C CYS A 108 6.49 -15.89 7.15
N PRO A 109 5.42 -16.35 7.84
CA PRO A 109 4.16 -16.74 7.19
C PRO A 109 3.38 -15.58 6.59
N LEU A 110 3.76 -14.33 6.92
CA LEU A 110 3.07 -13.14 6.40
C LEU A 110 3.49 -12.78 4.98
N HIS A 111 4.72 -13.14 4.57
CA HIS A 111 5.24 -12.79 3.25
C HIS A 111 4.53 -13.55 2.14
N ALA A 112 4.32 -12.88 1.01
CA ALA A 112 3.91 -13.52 -0.24
C ALA A 112 4.88 -14.65 -0.62
N ALA A 113 4.38 -15.68 -1.30
CA ALA A 113 5.15 -16.88 -1.62
C ALA A 113 6.43 -16.58 -2.41
N GLN A 114 6.38 -15.63 -3.33
CA GLN A 114 7.50 -15.17 -4.15
C GLN A 114 8.63 -14.59 -3.28
N ILE A 115 8.29 -13.81 -2.26
CA ILE A 115 9.27 -13.27 -1.31
C ILE A 115 9.92 -14.41 -0.51
N GLN A 116 9.11 -15.36 -0.01
CA GLN A 116 9.65 -16.51 0.73
C GLN A 116 10.60 -17.35 -0.14
N ALA A 117 10.24 -17.58 -1.41
CA ALA A 117 11.08 -18.31 -2.36
C ALA A 117 12.38 -17.57 -2.71
N ALA A 118 12.35 -16.24 -2.78
CA ALA A 118 13.50 -15.42 -3.12
C ALA A 118 14.55 -15.33 -2.00
N LEU A 119 14.12 -15.27 -0.74
CA LEU A 119 15.02 -15.02 0.39
C LEU A 119 16.18 -16.05 0.52
N PRO A 120 15.98 -17.37 0.35
CA PRO A 120 17.09 -18.33 0.34
C PRO A 120 18.06 -18.14 -0.84
N VAL A 121 17.57 -17.73 -2.02
CA VAL A 121 18.41 -17.45 -3.17
C VAL A 121 19.28 -16.23 -2.90
N LEU A 122 18.69 -15.17 -2.36
CA LEU A 122 19.41 -13.94 -2.01
C LEU A 122 20.45 -14.18 -0.91
N ALA A 123 20.16 -15.04 0.08
CA ALA A 123 21.14 -15.42 1.09
C ALA A 123 22.37 -16.10 0.45
N ARG A 124 22.17 -17.03 -0.49
CA ARG A 124 23.29 -17.67 -1.23
C ARG A 124 24.06 -16.65 -2.08
N THR A 125 23.36 -15.72 -2.70
CA THR A 125 24.00 -14.64 -3.49
C THR A 125 24.87 -13.74 -2.63
N ILE A 126 24.39 -13.34 -1.44
CA ILE A 126 25.15 -12.57 -0.45
C ILE A 126 26.45 -13.30 -0.08
N THR A 127 26.34 -14.60 0.17
CA THR A 127 27.51 -15.45 0.49
C THR A 127 28.48 -15.54 -0.69
N ALA A 128 27.99 -15.82 -1.88
CA ALA A 128 28.82 -15.98 -3.09
C ALA A 128 29.58 -14.70 -3.47
N LEU A 129 28.96 -13.53 -3.25
CA LEU A 129 29.58 -12.22 -3.52
C LEU A 129 30.39 -11.68 -2.32
N GLY A 130 30.43 -12.39 -1.18
CA GLY A 130 31.14 -11.93 0.01
C GLY A 130 30.60 -10.61 0.59
N LEU A 131 29.31 -10.31 0.37
CA LEU A 131 28.67 -9.08 0.86
C LEU A 131 28.60 -9.09 2.37
N THR A 132 29.49 -8.37 3.03
CA THR A 132 29.59 -8.33 4.49
C THR A 132 28.38 -7.57 5.07
N PRO A 133 27.55 -8.16 5.93
CA PRO A 133 26.47 -7.47 6.62
C PRO A 133 26.99 -6.26 7.41
N TYR A 134 26.19 -5.18 7.41
CA TYR A 134 26.55 -3.97 8.14
C TYR A 134 26.28 -4.12 9.63
N ASP A 135 27.33 -4.07 10.44
CA ASP A 135 27.25 -4.00 11.89
C ASP A 135 27.09 -2.54 12.34
N VAL A 136 25.94 -2.24 12.95
CA VAL A 136 25.60 -0.89 13.42
C VAL A 136 26.52 -0.45 14.56
N SER A 137 26.89 -1.34 15.46
CA SER A 137 27.72 -1.05 16.64
C SER A 137 29.18 -0.83 16.25
N ALA A 138 29.70 -1.67 15.37
CA ALA A 138 31.08 -1.56 14.87
C ALA A 138 31.21 -0.53 13.73
N ARG A 139 30.10 -0.03 13.15
CA ARG A 139 30.04 0.84 11.96
C ARG A 139 30.83 0.29 10.77
N ARG A 140 30.82 -1.01 10.59
CA ARG A 140 31.57 -1.74 9.57
C ARG A 140 30.65 -2.67 8.79
N GLY A 141 31.05 -3.02 7.57
CA GLY A 141 30.30 -3.84 6.65
C GLY A 141 29.71 -3.02 5.51
N GLU A 142 29.06 -3.69 4.59
CA GLU A 142 28.66 -3.10 3.30
C GLU A 142 27.14 -3.19 3.08
N LEU A 143 26.55 -4.38 3.33
CA LEU A 143 25.14 -4.63 3.04
C LEU A 143 24.28 -4.36 4.27
N LYS A 144 23.42 -3.35 4.19
CA LYS A 144 22.52 -2.94 5.29
C LYS A 144 21.17 -3.65 5.22
N HIS A 145 20.55 -3.62 4.05
CA HIS A 145 19.22 -4.19 3.87
C HIS A 145 19.09 -4.87 2.51
N VAL A 146 18.11 -5.78 2.43
CA VAL A 146 17.54 -6.25 1.16
C VAL A 146 16.05 -5.97 1.21
N LEU A 147 15.56 -5.22 0.22
CA LEU A 147 14.16 -4.87 0.09
C LEU A 147 13.56 -5.68 -1.05
N LEU A 148 12.41 -6.31 -0.81
CA LEU A 148 11.70 -7.09 -1.82
C LEU A 148 10.29 -6.54 -1.98
N THR A 149 9.82 -6.50 -3.21
CA THR A 149 8.41 -6.24 -3.51
C THR A 149 7.94 -7.28 -4.53
N ALA A 150 6.81 -7.93 -4.27
CA ALA A 150 6.19 -8.89 -5.17
C ALA A 150 4.95 -8.27 -5.82
N SER A 151 4.79 -8.45 -7.12
CA SER A 151 3.57 -8.08 -7.84
C SER A 151 2.49 -9.16 -7.74
N PRO A 152 1.23 -8.85 -8.06
CA PRO A 152 0.17 -9.86 -8.20
C PRO A 152 0.46 -10.90 -9.30
N ASP A 153 1.21 -10.50 -10.34
CA ASP A 153 1.64 -11.36 -11.45
C ASP A 153 2.90 -12.19 -11.14
N GLU A 154 3.27 -12.26 -9.85
CA GLU A 154 4.42 -13.00 -9.33
C GLU A 154 5.79 -12.38 -9.63
N ASP A 155 5.88 -11.25 -10.33
CA ASP A 155 7.14 -10.56 -10.56
C ASP A 155 7.74 -10.00 -9.28
N LEU A 156 9.07 -9.95 -9.24
CA LEU A 156 9.85 -9.48 -8.10
C LEU A 156 10.68 -8.24 -8.45
N MET A 157 10.65 -7.28 -7.55
CA MET A 157 11.66 -6.23 -7.43
C MET A 157 12.52 -6.52 -6.21
N VAL A 158 13.84 -6.57 -6.41
CA VAL A 158 14.84 -6.76 -5.35
C VAL A 158 15.80 -5.58 -5.33
N ARG A 159 16.03 -5.03 -4.14
CA ARG A 159 16.90 -3.87 -3.94
C ARG A 159 17.90 -4.15 -2.84
N PHE A 160 19.20 -4.05 -3.13
CA PHE A 160 20.27 -4.15 -2.15
C PHE A 160 20.61 -2.75 -1.63
N VAL A 161 20.54 -2.54 -0.32
CA VAL A 161 20.95 -1.27 0.29
C VAL A 161 22.38 -1.41 0.78
N LEU A 162 23.30 -0.81 0.04
CA LEU A 162 24.73 -0.86 0.26
C LEU A 162 25.26 0.42 0.91
N ARG A 163 26.37 0.34 1.59
CA ARG A 163 27.05 1.52 2.14
C ARG A 163 27.81 2.29 1.06
N THR A 164 28.40 1.58 0.10
CA THR A 164 29.25 2.15 -0.96
C THR A 164 28.94 1.50 -2.31
N HIS A 165 29.60 1.99 -3.38
CA HIS A 165 29.50 1.44 -4.73
C HIS A 165 30.29 0.15 -4.97
N ARG A 166 31.08 -0.30 -3.97
CA ARG A 166 32.10 -1.35 -4.12
C ARG A 166 31.60 -2.61 -4.83
N HIS A 167 30.36 -3.03 -4.58
CA HIS A 167 29.81 -4.29 -5.08
C HIS A 167 28.78 -4.11 -6.22
N ILE A 168 28.73 -2.95 -6.86
CA ILE A 168 27.79 -2.71 -7.96
C ILE A 168 28.11 -3.64 -9.14
N GLU A 169 29.38 -3.74 -9.55
CA GLU A 169 29.76 -4.59 -10.66
C GLU A 169 29.63 -6.09 -10.32
N ASP A 170 29.87 -6.47 -9.06
CA ASP A 170 29.64 -7.84 -8.60
C ASP A 170 28.14 -8.22 -8.71
N LEU A 171 27.22 -7.32 -8.31
CA LEU A 171 25.78 -7.53 -8.46
C LEU A 171 25.37 -7.57 -9.94
N ARG A 172 25.96 -6.72 -10.79
CA ARG A 172 25.71 -6.72 -12.24
C ARG A 172 26.14 -8.05 -12.86
N ALA A 173 27.33 -8.53 -12.50
CA ALA A 173 27.84 -9.81 -12.97
C ALA A 173 27.00 -11.01 -12.45
N ALA A 174 26.39 -10.90 -11.28
CA ALA A 174 25.53 -11.94 -10.70
C ALA A 174 24.13 -11.97 -11.32
N LEU A 175 23.66 -10.92 -12.00
CA LEU A 175 22.29 -10.79 -12.52
C LEU A 175 21.85 -11.97 -13.40
N PRO A 176 22.65 -12.50 -14.36
CA PRO A 176 22.23 -13.66 -15.15
C PRO A 176 22.00 -14.91 -14.30
N GLY A 177 22.79 -15.12 -13.25
CA GLY A 177 22.62 -16.21 -12.30
C GLY A 177 21.39 -16.03 -11.43
N LEU A 178 21.12 -14.81 -10.97
CA LEU A 178 19.93 -14.46 -10.22
C LEU A 178 18.67 -14.68 -11.05
N ARG A 179 18.62 -14.25 -12.31
CA ARG A 179 17.46 -14.47 -13.21
C ARG A 179 17.20 -15.96 -13.47
N ARG A 180 18.24 -16.79 -13.55
CA ARG A 180 18.04 -18.25 -13.65
C ARG A 180 17.45 -18.86 -12.38
N ALA A 181 17.84 -18.35 -11.22
CA ALA A 181 17.35 -18.85 -9.92
C ALA A 181 16.00 -18.23 -9.50
N LEU A 182 15.71 -17.04 -10.00
CA LEU A 182 14.48 -16.27 -9.80
C LEU A 182 13.99 -15.78 -11.16
N PRO A 183 13.28 -16.62 -11.93
CA PRO A 183 12.84 -16.27 -13.30
C PRO A 183 11.89 -15.06 -13.34
N THR A 184 11.22 -14.78 -12.23
CA THR A 184 10.30 -13.64 -12.08
C THR A 184 11.00 -12.35 -11.58
N LEU A 185 12.33 -12.31 -11.52
CA LEU A 185 13.08 -11.11 -11.16
C LEU A 185 12.99 -10.07 -12.28
N ALA A 186 12.06 -9.15 -12.15
CA ALA A 186 11.83 -8.05 -13.09
C ALA A 186 12.79 -6.88 -12.85
N VAL A 187 12.96 -6.47 -11.59
CA VAL A 187 13.79 -5.31 -11.24
C VAL A 187 14.82 -5.70 -10.19
N LEU A 188 16.10 -5.43 -10.50
CA LEU A 188 17.21 -5.46 -9.56
C LEU A 188 17.84 -4.08 -9.47
N SER A 189 18.04 -3.57 -8.25
CA SER A 189 18.74 -2.32 -8.03
C SER A 189 19.63 -2.35 -6.80
N ALA A 190 20.53 -1.39 -6.72
CA ALA A 190 21.32 -1.09 -5.54
C ALA A 190 21.05 0.36 -5.09
N ASN A 191 20.74 0.52 -3.82
CA ASN A 191 20.58 1.83 -3.19
C ASN A 191 21.82 2.13 -2.36
N ILE A 192 22.40 3.31 -2.51
CA ILE A 192 23.59 3.73 -1.77
C ILE A 192 23.20 4.55 -0.56
N GLN A 193 23.42 3.98 0.62
CA GLN A 193 23.12 4.60 1.91
C GLN A 193 24.41 4.68 2.75
N PRO A 194 25.24 5.73 2.60
CA PRO A 194 26.56 5.82 3.22
C PRO A 194 26.51 6.18 4.71
N VAL A 195 25.45 6.85 5.17
CA VAL A 195 25.40 7.41 6.50
C VAL A 195 25.03 6.40 7.58
N HIS A 196 25.57 6.60 8.79
CA HIS A 196 25.24 5.80 9.95
C HIS A 196 24.01 6.40 10.67
N GLN A 197 22.83 6.12 10.15
CA GLN A 197 21.54 6.60 10.67
C GLN A 197 20.49 5.49 10.53
N ALA A 198 19.40 5.60 11.31
CA ALA A 198 18.26 4.69 11.23
C ALA A 198 17.37 4.97 10.00
N ILE A 199 17.98 5.34 8.87
CA ILE A 199 17.34 5.56 7.58
C ILE A 199 17.64 4.35 6.72
N ILE A 200 16.59 3.74 6.15
CA ILE A 200 16.72 2.52 5.36
C ILE A 200 17.39 2.79 4.02
N GLU A 201 17.01 3.86 3.34
CA GLU A 201 17.37 4.16 1.96
C GLU A 201 18.20 5.46 1.87
N GLY A 202 19.24 5.46 1.05
CA GLY A 202 20.04 6.63 0.72
C GLY A 202 19.48 7.38 -0.51
N PRO A 203 20.15 8.48 -0.91
CA PRO A 203 19.67 9.34 -2.00
C PRO A 203 19.83 8.73 -3.39
N GLU A 204 20.82 7.85 -3.58
CA GLU A 204 21.19 7.30 -4.88
C GLU A 204 20.63 5.90 -5.09
N GLU A 205 20.03 5.67 -6.25
CA GLU A 205 19.52 4.37 -6.68
C GLU A 205 20.12 4.01 -8.03
N ILE A 206 20.74 2.84 -8.15
CA ILE A 206 21.37 2.31 -9.35
C ILE A 206 20.58 1.10 -9.81
N VAL A 207 19.83 1.24 -10.89
CA VAL A 207 19.10 0.13 -11.51
C VAL A 207 20.08 -0.73 -12.31
N LEU A 208 19.98 -2.05 -12.14
CA LEU A 208 20.88 -3.04 -12.75
C LEU A 208 20.16 -3.88 -13.82
N THR A 209 18.86 -3.78 -13.94
CA THR A 209 18.00 -4.41 -14.95
C THR A 209 17.59 -3.41 -16.02
N GLU A 210 17.02 -3.88 -17.13
CA GLU A 210 16.46 -3.04 -18.18
C GLU A 210 15.23 -2.27 -17.69
N ASP A 211 14.37 -2.95 -16.91
CA ASP A 211 13.22 -2.34 -16.26
C ASP A 211 13.62 -1.64 -14.96
N ASP A 212 13.13 -0.43 -14.75
CA ASP A 212 13.37 0.42 -13.58
C ASP A 212 12.19 0.45 -12.60
N ARG A 213 11.09 -0.22 -12.97
CA ARG A 213 9.82 -0.22 -12.23
C ARG A 213 9.12 -1.56 -12.31
N LEU A 214 8.42 -1.94 -11.21
CA LEU A 214 7.63 -3.15 -11.15
C LEU A 214 6.19 -2.85 -11.60
N LEU A 215 5.63 -3.68 -12.47
CA LEU A 215 4.23 -3.59 -12.84
C LEU A 215 3.35 -4.34 -11.83
N MET A 216 2.39 -3.64 -11.25
CA MET A 216 1.42 -4.13 -10.28
C MET A 216 0.04 -4.12 -10.93
N ARG A 217 -0.46 -5.26 -11.43
CA ARG A 217 -1.82 -5.37 -12.00
C ARG A 217 -2.81 -5.78 -10.92
N LEU A 218 -3.54 -4.81 -10.40
CA LEU A 218 -4.58 -5.02 -9.40
C LEU A 218 -5.90 -5.40 -10.09
N GLN A 219 -6.71 -6.21 -9.41
CA GLN A 219 -8.02 -6.63 -9.89
C GLN A 219 -9.11 -6.07 -8.96
N LEU A 220 -9.71 -4.94 -9.34
CA LEU A 220 -10.68 -4.26 -8.51
C LEU A 220 -12.08 -4.86 -8.72
N PRO A 221 -12.74 -5.43 -7.69
CA PRO A 221 -14.12 -5.93 -7.78
C PRO A 221 -15.10 -4.74 -7.83
N ILE A 222 -15.45 -4.29 -9.04
CA ILE A 222 -16.48 -3.27 -9.24
C ILE A 222 -17.81 -3.96 -9.51
N GLU A 223 -18.87 -3.56 -8.80
CA GLU A 223 -20.21 -4.05 -9.04
C GLU A 223 -20.69 -3.57 -10.42
N ALA A 224 -21.41 -4.44 -11.14
CA ALA A 224 -22.09 -4.03 -12.35
C ALA A 224 -23.14 -2.95 -11.98
N GLN A 225 -23.09 -1.80 -12.61
CA GLN A 225 -24.18 -0.83 -12.53
C GLN A 225 -25.44 -1.49 -13.15
N GLY A 226 -26.38 -1.89 -12.30
CA GLY A 226 -27.65 -2.45 -12.71
C GLY A 226 -28.64 -2.31 -11.57
N ALA A 227 -29.84 -1.82 -11.87
CA ALA A 227 -30.96 -1.85 -10.93
C ALA A 227 -31.15 -3.27 -10.37
N PRO A 228 -31.66 -3.42 -9.13
CA PRO A 228 -32.00 -4.75 -8.59
C PRO A 228 -32.87 -5.48 -9.64
N GLY A 229 -32.36 -6.61 -10.13
CA GLY A 229 -33.01 -7.36 -11.20
C GLY A 229 -34.42 -7.80 -10.79
N ALA A 230 -35.34 -7.77 -11.74
CA ALA A 230 -36.65 -8.36 -11.59
C ALA A 230 -36.52 -9.85 -11.17
N PRO A 231 -37.48 -10.43 -10.44
CA PRO A 231 -37.44 -11.82 -10.03
C PRO A 231 -37.24 -12.74 -11.28
N GLY A 232 -36.16 -13.53 -11.30
CA GLY A 232 -35.79 -14.44 -12.38
C GLY A 232 -34.64 -14.01 -13.28
N THR A 233 -34.06 -12.80 -13.09
CA THR A 233 -32.82 -12.38 -13.80
C THR A 233 -31.60 -12.97 -13.09
N VAL A 234 -30.70 -13.60 -13.89
CA VAL A 234 -29.37 -14.06 -13.41
C VAL A 234 -28.61 -12.82 -12.90
N ALA A 235 -28.14 -12.86 -11.66
CA ALA A 235 -27.34 -11.78 -11.11
C ALA A 235 -26.18 -11.44 -12.07
N PRO A 236 -25.97 -10.17 -12.43
CA PRO A 236 -24.90 -9.79 -13.32
C PRO A 236 -23.55 -10.25 -12.71
N ARG A 237 -22.69 -10.83 -13.55
CA ARG A 237 -21.34 -11.23 -13.12
C ARG A 237 -20.63 -10.00 -12.60
N PRO A 238 -19.94 -10.07 -11.45
CA PRO A 238 -19.15 -8.96 -10.94
C PRO A 238 -18.14 -8.56 -12.02
N ARG A 239 -18.15 -7.29 -12.41
CA ARG A 239 -17.14 -6.72 -13.30
C ARG A 239 -15.88 -6.47 -12.50
N THR A 240 -14.75 -6.82 -13.08
CA THR A 240 -13.43 -6.51 -12.53
C THR A 240 -12.81 -5.40 -13.36
N LEU A 241 -12.31 -4.37 -12.70
CA LEU A 241 -11.48 -3.35 -13.33
C LEU A 241 -10.01 -3.73 -13.10
N GLU A 242 -9.27 -3.96 -14.17
CA GLU A 242 -7.83 -4.09 -14.08
C GLU A 242 -7.19 -2.71 -13.90
N LEU A 243 -6.40 -2.56 -12.84
CA LEU A 243 -5.66 -1.34 -12.52
C LEU A 243 -4.16 -1.64 -12.57
N PRO A 244 -3.49 -1.37 -13.70
CA PRO A 244 -2.04 -1.47 -13.79
C PRO A 244 -1.39 -0.25 -13.13
N LEU A 245 -0.43 -0.49 -12.22
CA LEU A 245 0.36 0.57 -11.59
C LEU A 245 1.84 0.27 -11.79
N TYR A 246 2.60 1.23 -12.32
CA TYR A 246 4.04 1.12 -12.39
C TYR A 246 4.68 1.65 -11.10
N LEU A 247 5.37 0.77 -10.39
CA LEU A 247 6.01 1.06 -9.12
C LEU A 247 7.52 1.23 -9.30
N PRO A 248 8.03 2.47 -9.34
CA PRO A 248 9.47 2.73 -9.29
C PRO A 248 10.10 2.25 -7.98
N THR A 249 11.42 2.00 -7.99
CA THR A 249 12.16 1.38 -6.88
C THR A 249 11.95 2.05 -5.53
N ARG A 250 11.83 3.39 -5.48
CA ARG A 250 11.70 4.18 -4.24
C ARG A 250 10.26 4.58 -3.90
N SER A 251 9.30 4.18 -4.74
CA SER A 251 7.90 4.59 -4.53
C SER A 251 7.22 3.78 -3.44
N PHE A 252 6.24 4.43 -2.82
CA PHE A 252 5.34 3.77 -1.88
C PHE A 252 4.28 2.95 -2.64
N PHE A 253 3.93 1.81 -2.10
CA PHE A 253 2.75 1.04 -2.46
C PHE A 253 2.20 0.34 -1.22
N GLN A 254 0.89 0.09 -1.19
CA GLN A 254 0.21 -0.64 -0.12
C GLN A 254 0.79 -2.05 0.03
N THR A 255 1.07 -2.47 1.28
CA THR A 255 1.79 -3.71 1.54
C THR A 255 0.92 -4.97 1.51
N ASN A 256 -0.39 -4.82 1.29
CA ASN A 256 -1.39 -5.88 1.20
C ASN A 256 -2.24 -5.63 -0.04
N THR A 257 -1.93 -6.34 -1.12
CA THR A 257 -2.56 -6.13 -2.44
C THR A 257 -4.06 -6.33 -2.39
N ALA A 258 -4.53 -7.43 -1.80
CA ALA A 258 -5.97 -7.75 -1.75
C ALA A 258 -6.78 -6.68 -1.00
N ILE A 259 -6.21 -6.10 0.06
CA ILE A 259 -6.86 -5.01 0.79
C ILE A 259 -6.78 -3.68 0.02
N ALA A 260 -5.69 -3.43 -0.72
CA ALA A 260 -5.59 -2.26 -1.59
C ALA A 260 -6.65 -2.31 -2.72
N GLU A 261 -6.87 -3.48 -3.32
CA GLU A 261 -7.93 -3.69 -4.31
C GLU A 261 -9.31 -3.36 -3.74
N GLN A 262 -9.62 -3.82 -2.52
CA GLN A 262 -10.88 -3.52 -1.83
C GLN A 262 -11.01 -2.03 -1.49
N LEU A 263 -9.93 -1.39 -1.07
CA LEU A 263 -9.89 0.04 -0.76
C LEU A 263 -10.21 0.88 -2.01
N TYR A 264 -9.53 0.63 -3.11
CA TYR A 264 -9.75 1.34 -4.37
C TYR A 264 -11.14 1.05 -4.96
N ALA A 265 -11.60 -0.21 -4.94
CA ALA A 265 -12.93 -0.59 -5.38
C ALA A 265 -14.03 0.11 -4.54
N THR A 266 -13.83 0.23 -3.23
CA THR A 266 -14.77 0.94 -2.35
C THR A 266 -14.81 2.44 -2.65
N ALA A 267 -13.65 3.07 -2.83
CA ALA A 267 -13.56 4.48 -3.23
C ALA A 267 -14.32 4.72 -4.55
N ARG A 268 -14.09 3.88 -5.56
CA ARG A 268 -14.81 3.95 -6.84
C ARG A 268 -16.32 3.82 -6.66
N ARG A 269 -16.77 2.80 -5.93
CA ARG A 269 -18.19 2.55 -5.65
C ARG A 269 -18.85 3.71 -4.91
N TRP A 270 -18.18 4.33 -3.94
CA TRP A 270 -18.71 5.47 -3.22
C TRP A 270 -18.83 6.72 -4.08
N VAL A 271 -17.86 6.91 -4.98
CA VAL A 271 -17.90 8.05 -5.93
C VAL A 271 -18.98 7.84 -6.98
N ASP A 272 -19.09 6.65 -7.56
CA ASP A 272 -20.10 6.32 -8.58
C ASP A 272 -21.54 6.38 -8.04
N ALA A 273 -21.74 6.18 -6.71
CA ALA A 273 -23.04 6.26 -6.06
C ALA A 273 -23.59 7.70 -5.93
N VAL A 274 -22.77 8.72 -6.13
CA VAL A 274 -23.15 10.13 -6.05
C VAL A 274 -22.77 10.77 -7.39
N PRO A 275 -23.71 10.85 -8.36
CA PRO A 275 -23.45 11.47 -9.65
C PRO A 275 -23.03 12.93 -9.49
N GLY A 276 -22.15 13.41 -10.36
CA GLY A 276 -21.88 14.84 -10.50
C GLY A 276 -23.09 15.62 -11.04
N SER A 277 -22.99 16.93 -11.03
CA SER A 277 -24.00 17.81 -11.60
C SER A 277 -24.21 17.51 -13.08
N ALA A 278 -25.45 17.51 -13.54
CA ALA A 278 -25.76 17.24 -14.94
C ALA A 278 -25.14 18.30 -15.86
N GLY A 279 -24.41 17.87 -16.87
CA GLY A 279 -23.96 18.69 -17.99
C GLY A 279 -22.44 18.96 -18.05
N GLU A 280 -21.70 18.88 -16.96
CA GLU A 280 -20.23 19.05 -16.96
C GLU A 280 -19.51 17.88 -16.31
N PRO A 281 -18.27 17.55 -16.78
CA PRO A 281 -17.46 16.51 -16.14
C PRO A 281 -17.08 16.92 -14.72
N GLN A 282 -17.25 15.99 -13.76
CA GLN A 282 -16.83 16.15 -12.37
C GLN A 282 -15.31 16.34 -12.30
N ARG A 283 -14.85 17.40 -11.65
CA ARG A 283 -13.41 17.66 -11.39
C ARG A 283 -12.98 16.95 -10.13
N VAL A 284 -12.00 16.07 -10.27
CA VAL A 284 -11.45 15.25 -9.18
C VAL A 284 -9.99 15.58 -9.01
N TRP A 285 -9.56 15.96 -7.81
CA TRP A 285 -8.14 16.08 -7.47
C TRP A 285 -7.74 14.97 -6.50
N ASP A 286 -6.64 14.28 -6.81
CA ASP A 286 -6.02 13.26 -5.96
C ASP A 286 -4.67 13.80 -5.45
N LEU A 287 -4.67 14.29 -4.21
CA LEU A 287 -3.48 14.83 -3.56
C LEU A 287 -2.73 13.71 -2.83
N PHE A 288 -1.41 13.73 -2.94
CA PHE A 288 -0.52 12.62 -2.53
C PHE A 288 -0.81 11.34 -3.33
N CYS A 289 -1.02 11.48 -4.64
CA CYS A 289 -1.52 10.39 -5.47
C CYS A 289 -0.53 9.22 -5.65
N GLY A 290 0.76 9.40 -5.29
CA GLY A 290 1.79 8.39 -5.48
C GLY A 290 1.86 7.95 -6.95
N VAL A 291 1.76 6.64 -7.18
CA VAL A 291 1.73 6.05 -8.54
C VAL A 291 0.33 6.07 -9.18
N GLY A 292 -0.60 6.87 -8.65
CA GLY A 292 -1.91 7.14 -9.25
C GLY A 292 -3.02 6.16 -8.88
N GLY A 293 -2.91 5.45 -7.74
CA GLY A 293 -3.87 4.42 -7.36
C GLY A 293 -5.32 4.90 -7.33
N PHE A 294 -5.63 5.98 -6.59
CA PHE A 294 -6.97 6.55 -6.57
C PHE A 294 -7.31 7.27 -7.87
N ALA A 295 -6.41 8.11 -8.40
CA ALA A 295 -6.66 8.87 -9.62
C ALA A 295 -7.08 7.97 -10.79
N LEU A 296 -6.33 6.90 -11.06
CA LEU A 296 -6.62 5.96 -12.15
C LEU A 296 -7.88 5.12 -11.87
N THR A 297 -8.11 4.76 -10.59
CA THR A 297 -9.34 4.06 -10.19
C THR A 297 -10.58 4.90 -10.45
N LEU A 298 -10.50 6.21 -10.21
CA LEU A 298 -11.64 7.13 -10.35
C LEU A 298 -11.81 7.65 -11.76
N ALA A 299 -10.89 7.36 -12.68
CA ALA A 299 -10.98 7.75 -14.08
C ALA A 299 -12.28 7.22 -14.73
N ALA A 300 -13.03 8.11 -15.35
CA ALA A 300 -14.29 7.81 -16.07
C ALA A 300 -14.57 8.92 -17.07
N PRO A 301 -15.35 8.67 -18.16
CA PRO A 301 -15.64 9.66 -19.17
C PRO A 301 -16.26 10.96 -18.61
N GLU A 302 -17.05 10.83 -17.54
CA GLU A 302 -17.73 11.92 -16.84
C GLU A 302 -16.85 12.62 -15.79
N ARG A 303 -15.53 12.35 -15.76
CA ARG A 303 -14.60 12.92 -14.77
C ARG A 303 -13.37 13.52 -15.44
N ARG A 304 -12.83 14.56 -14.81
CA ARG A 304 -11.51 15.13 -15.12
C ARG A 304 -10.67 15.02 -13.88
N VAL A 305 -9.66 14.13 -13.91
CA VAL A 305 -8.86 13.76 -12.75
C VAL A 305 -7.49 14.42 -12.83
N LEU A 306 -7.09 15.11 -11.78
CA LEU A 306 -5.74 15.63 -11.57
C LEU A 306 -5.09 14.90 -10.39
N GLY A 307 -4.02 14.13 -10.64
CA GLY A 307 -3.18 13.53 -9.61
C GLY A 307 -1.95 14.40 -9.33
N VAL A 308 -1.67 14.67 -8.05
CA VAL A 308 -0.53 15.49 -7.61
C VAL A 308 0.31 14.72 -6.60
N GLU A 309 1.62 14.66 -6.85
CA GLU A 309 2.61 13.97 -6.03
C GLU A 309 3.97 14.64 -6.15
N VAL A 310 4.73 14.73 -5.06
CA VAL A 310 6.06 15.37 -5.05
C VAL A 310 7.11 14.54 -5.79
N SER A 311 6.97 13.24 -5.85
CA SER A 311 7.90 12.32 -6.51
C SER A 311 7.70 12.29 -8.01
N ALA A 312 8.61 12.92 -8.77
CA ALA A 312 8.59 12.86 -10.24
C ALA A 312 8.59 11.43 -10.79
N ALA A 313 9.36 10.53 -10.17
CA ALA A 313 9.41 9.11 -10.58
C ALA A 313 8.05 8.41 -10.37
N ALA A 314 7.32 8.71 -9.30
CA ALA A 314 5.97 8.18 -9.08
C ALA A 314 4.98 8.72 -10.13
N ILE A 315 5.07 10.01 -10.45
CA ILE A 315 4.28 10.65 -11.51
C ILE A 315 4.56 10.02 -12.89
N ASP A 316 5.82 9.74 -13.22
CA ASP A 316 6.18 9.05 -14.47
C ASP A 316 5.58 7.62 -14.51
N GLY A 317 5.56 6.92 -13.37
CA GLY A 317 4.85 5.65 -13.22
C GLY A 317 3.34 5.79 -13.45
N ALA A 318 2.70 6.80 -12.86
CA ALA A 318 1.28 7.06 -13.01
C ALA A 318 0.90 7.41 -14.46
N ARG A 319 1.71 8.25 -15.13
CA ARG A 319 1.53 8.56 -16.57
C ARG A 319 1.70 7.33 -17.46
N ALA A 320 2.68 6.47 -17.16
CA ALA A 320 2.86 5.20 -17.89
C ALA A 320 1.65 4.27 -17.70
N ALA A 321 1.08 4.19 -16.49
CA ALA A 321 -0.11 3.44 -16.19
C ALA A 321 -1.34 3.98 -16.94
N ALA A 322 -1.55 5.31 -16.96
CA ALA A 322 -2.61 5.95 -17.72
C ALA A 322 -2.54 5.62 -19.21
N ARG A 323 -1.33 5.67 -19.81
CA ARG A 323 -1.11 5.26 -21.22
C ARG A 323 -1.46 3.79 -21.46
N LEU A 324 -1.05 2.88 -20.54
CA LEU A 324 -1.38 1.45 -20.64
C LEU A 324 -2.89 1.22 -20.57
N MET A 325 -3.61 2.00 -19.76
CA MET A 325 -5.08 1.99 -19.69
C MET A 325 -5.75 2.75 -20.85
N LYS A 326 -4.98 3.34 -21.76
CA LYS A 326 -5.46 4.16 -22.88
C LYS A 326 -6.35 5.34 -22.44
N LEU A 327 -6.05 5.91 -21.26
CA LEU A 327 -6.73 7.09 -20.76
C LEU A 327 -6.10 8.35 -21.39
N PRO A 328 -6.90 9.21 -22.07
CA PRO A 328 -6.39 10.45 -22.64
C PRO A 328 -6.02 11.45 -21.54
N GLU A 329 -5.07 12.33 -21.82
CA GLU A 329 -4.54 13.31 -20.85
C GLU A 329 -5.62 14.32 -20.42
N GLU A 330 -6.59 14.59 -21.28
CA GLU A 330 -7.75 15.44 -20.98
C GLU A 330 -8.65 14.83 -19.89
N LEU A 331 -8.58 13.51 -19.72
CA LEU A 331 -9.37 12.78 -18.72
C LEU A 331 -8.59 12.59 -17.42
N VAL A 332 -7.31 12.21 -17.52
CA VAL A 332 -6.44 11.99 -16.34
C VAL A 332 -5.09 12.65 -16.57
N ARG A 333 -4.76 13.64 -15.76
CA ARG A 333 -3.50 14.36 -15.78
C ARG A 333 -2.75 14.18 -14.47
N PHE A 334 -1.40 14.14 -14.53
CA PHE A 334 -0.53 14.00 -13.37
C PHE A 334 0.52 15.11 -13.35
N GLU A 335 0.71 15.71 -12.16
CA GLU A 335 1.66 16.80 -11.94
C GLU A 335 2.61 16.47 -10.77
N ALA A 336 3.91 16.70 -11.00
CA ALA A 336 4.93 16.58 -9.95
C ALA A 336 4.98 17.92 -9.20
N ALA A 337 4.32 17.97 -8.04
CA ALA A 337 4.25 19.15 -7.19
C ALA A 337 4.03 18.77 -5.72
N ASP A 338 4.32 19.70 -4.82
CA ASP A 338 4.04 19.49 -3.39
C ASP A 338 2.54 19.70 -3.11
N ALA A 339 1.82 18.60 -2.88
CA ALA A 339 0.40 18.61 -2.57
C ALA A 339 0.06 19.38 -1.27
N SER A 340 1.03 19.52 -0.34
CA SER A 340 0.80 20.18 0.95
C SER A 340 0.67 21.69 0.83
N VAL A 341 1.16 22.30 -0.25
CA VAL A 341 1.09 23.74 -0.49
C VAL A 341 0.04 24.13 -1.53
N LEU A 342 -0.62 23.18 -2.16
CA LEU A 342 -1.71 23.47 -3.09
C LEU A 342 -2.89 24.12 -2.37
N ASP A 343 -3.52 25.04 -3.07
CA ASP A 343 -4.76 25.69 -2.64
C ASP A 343 -5.92 25.22 -3.50
N PRO A 344 -6.76 24.29 -2.99
CA PRO A 344 -7.93 23.83 -3.73
C PRO A 344 -8.96 24.94 -4.01
N GLY A 345 -8.87 26.07 -3.29
CA GLY A 345 -9.71 27.25 -3.49
C GLY A 345 -9.13 28.28 -4.46
N ALA A 346 -7.87 28.12 -4.94
CA ALA A 346 -7.27 29.01 -5.93
C ALA A 346 -7.93 28.78 -7.31
N GLY A 347 -9.01 29.48 -7.58
CA GLY A 347 -9.86 29.31 -8.75
C GLY A 347 -11.15 28.56 -8.43
N ALA A 348 -11.69 27.81 -9.41
CA ALA A 348 -12.85 26.97 -9.15
C ALA A 348 -12.41 25.68 -8.42
N PRO A 349 -12.91 25.39 -7.20
CA PRO A 349 -12.52 24.20 -6.44
C PRO A 349 -12.91 22.92 -7.18
N PRO A 350 -12.22 21.77 -6.93
CA PRO A 350 -12.67 20.48 -7.44
C PRO A 350 -14.02 20.09 -6.81
N ASP A 351 -14.82 19.31 -7.53
CA ASP A 351 -16.07 18.75 -7.01
C ASP A 351 -15.81 17.63 -6.00
N LEU A 352 -14.69 16.93 -6.18
CA LEU A 352 -14.20 15.89 -5.29
C LEU A 352 -12.71 16.04 -5.06
N LEU A 353 -12.30 16.08 -3.81
CA LEU A 353 -10.91 16.00 -3.39
C LEU A 353 -10.63 14.62 -2.77
N VAL A 354 -9.59 13.95 -3.24
CA VAL A 354 -9.07 12.71 -2.64
C VAL A 354 -7.75 13.03 -1.95
N VAL A 355 -7.58 12.55 -0.71
CA VAL A 355 -6.33 12.68 0.03
C VAL A 355 -5.94 11.34 0.66
N ASN A 356 -4.72 10.90 0.36
CA ASN A 356 -4.11 9.72 0.99
C ASN A 356 -2.70 10.08 1.49
N PRO A 357 -2.61 10.87 2.57
CA PRO A 357 -1.34 11.43 3.03
C PRO A 357 -0.46 10.40 3.74
N PRO A 358 0.83 10.70 3.95
CA PRO A 358 1.68 9.91 4.83
C PRO A 358 1.17 9.92 6.29
N ARG A 359 1.75 9.08 7.16
CA ARG A 359 1.33 8.89 8.57
C ARG A 359 1.16 10.18 9.40
N ARG A 360 1.80 11.28 9.01
CA ARG A 360 1.65 12.59 9.68
C ARG A 360 0.31 13.27 9.41
N GLY A 361 -0.47 12.80 8.43
CA GLY A 361 -1.69 13.46 7.95
C GLY A 361 -1.40 14.58 6.95
N ILE A 362 -2.45 15.36 6.61
CA ILE A 362 -2.35 16.54 5.72
C ILE A 362 -1.79 17.76 6.45
N GLY A 363 -1.94 17.81 7.78
CA GLY A 363 -1.51 18.94 8.62
C GLY A 363 -2.51 20.10 8.66
N ALA A 364 -2.34 20.95 9.67
CA ALA A 364 -3.32 22.02 9.96
C ALA A 364 -3.47 23.03 8.81
N GLU A 365 -2.38 23.34 8.10
CA GLU A 365 -2.39 24.32 7.03
C GLU A 365 -3.19 23.85 5.81
N LEU A 366 -2.98 22.61 5.33
CA LEU A 366 -3.76 22.07 4.21
C LEU A 366 -5.20 21.81 4.64
N ALA A 367 -5.45 21.34 5.87
CA ALA A 367 -6.81 21.18 6.40
C ALA A 367 -7.59 22.49 6.37
N ALA A 368 -6.98 23.60 6.81
CA ALA A 368 -7.60 24.93 6.78
C ALA A 368 -7.85 25.43 5.34
N ARG A 369 -6.96 25.14 4.40
CA ARG A 369 -7.18 25.48 2.97
C ARG A 369 -8.34 24.67 2.37
N ILE A 370 -8.43 23.37 2.68
CA ILE A 370 -9.54 22.52 2.24
C ILE A 370 -10.86 23.06 2.83
N GLU A 371 -10.87 23.41 4.10
CA GLU A 371 -12.02 24.03 4.76
C GLU A 371 -12.46 25.31 4.05
N ALA A 372 -11.53 26.22 3.78
CA ALA A 372 -11.80 27.50 3.14
C ALA A 372 -12.12 27.40 1.63
N SER A 373 -11.75 26.32 0.96
CA SER A 373 -11.83 26.18 -0.50
C SER A 373 -13.25 26.07 -1.05
N GLY A 374 -14.23 25.70 -0.21
CA GLY A 374 -15.58 25.41 -0.64
C GLY A 374 -15.74 24.06 -1.37
N VAL A 375 -14.72 23.16 -1.34
CA VAL A 375 -14.87 21.82 -1.90
C VAL A 375 -16.04 21.07 -1.25
N GLU A 376 -16.90 20.49 -2.09
CA GLU A 376 -18.17 19.90 -1.65
C GLU A 376 -17.97 18.49 -1.04
N ARG A 377 -16.96 17.76 -1.51
CA ARG A 377 -16.74 16.36 -1.11
C ARG A 377 -15.27 16.02 -0.98
N VAL A 378 -14.92 15.28 0.08
CA VAL A 378 -13.56 14.79 0.32
C VAL A 378 -13.58 13.29 0.60
N LEU A 379 -12.78 12.51 -0.15
CA LEU A 379 -12.41 11.16 0.21
C LEU A 379 -11.08 11.20 0.94
N TYR A 380 -11.06 10.77 2.20
CA TYR A 380 -9.85 10.74 3.03
C TYR A 380 -9.48 9.28 3.36
N SER A 381 -8.34 8.81 2.83
CA SER A 381 -7.74 7.53 3.23
C SER A 381 -6.59 7.78 4.21
N SER A 382 -6.57 7.07 5.34
CA SER A 382 -5.54 7.26 6.38
C SER A 382 -5.13 5.97 7.07
N CYS A 383 -3.83 5.75 7.18
CA CYS A 383 -3.25 4.67 7.98
C CYS A 383 -2.97 5.06 9.44
N ASN A 384 -3.30 6.29 9.86
CA ASN A 384 -3.09 6.78 11.21
C ASN A 384 -4.34 7.54 11.74
N PRO A 385 -5.17 6.91 12.57
CA PRO A 385 -6.40 7.51 13.05
C PRO A 385 -6.16 8.72 13.97
N VAL A 386 -4.99 8.86 14.59
CA VAL A 386 -4.67 10.02 15.44
C VAL A 386 -4.45 11.28 14.59
N SER A 387 -3.66 11.18 13.50
CA SER A 387 -3.51 12.32 12.58
C SER A 387 -4.81 12.62 11.85
N LEU A 388 -5.60 11.59 11.51
CA LEU A 388 -6.91 11.75 10.88
C LEU A 388 -7.86 12.56 11.78
N ALA A 389 -7.98 12.24 13.08
CA ALA A 389 -8.81 12.98 14.03
C ALA A 389 -8.41 14.46 14.13
N ARG A 390 -7.10 14.73 14.17
CA ARG A 390 -6.56 16.11 14.19
C ARG A 390 -6.89 16.85 12.89
N ASP A 391 -6.74 16.22 11.74
CA ASP A 391 -6.98 16.83 10.45
C ASP A 391 -8.48 17.11 10.25
N LEU A 392 -9.38 16.20 10.68
CA LEU A 392 -10.83 16.41 10.72
C LEU A 392 -11.23 17.63 11.55
N ALA A 393 -10.58 17.86 12.69
CA ALA A 393 -10.83 19.03 13.53
C ALA A 393 -10.56 20.36 12.80
N GLY A 394 -9.70 20.37 11.79
CA GLY A 394 -9.43 21.51 10.92
C GLY A 394 -10.42 21.69 9.77
N MET A 395 -11.41 20.81 9.63
CA MET A 395 -12.40 20.80 8.54
C MET A 395 -13.84 20.64 9.09
N PRO A 396 -14.31 21.52 9.96
CA PRO A 396 -15.60 21.36 10.67
C PRO A 396 -16.83 21.39 9.77
N SER A 397 -16.78 22.04 8.60
CA SER A 397 -17.91 22.04 7.64
C SER A 397 -18.01 20.75 6.82
N LEU A 398 -16.98 19.89 6.85
CA LEU A 398 -16.95 18.61 6.11
C LEU A 398 -17.38 17.45 7.03
N GLN A 399 -18.65 17.07 6.95
CA GLN A 399 -19.24 16.04 7.80
C GLN A 399 -19.03 14.64 7.23
N VAL A 400 -18.75 13.64 8.08
CA VAL A 400 -18.52 12.26 7.65
C VAL A 400 -19.83 11.53 7.40
N HIS A 401 -20.06 11.14 6.14
CA HIS A 401 -21.21 10.38 5.70
C HIS A 401 -20.97 8.87 5.71
N ARG A 402 -19.75 8.44 5.38
CA ARG A 402 -19.35 7.02 5.35
C ARG A 402 -17.94 6.86 5.91
N ALA A 403 -17.75 5.79 6.67
CA ALA A 403 -16.46 5.37 7.21
C ALA A 403 -16.29 3.87 7.03
N GLN A 404 -15.14 3.40 6.58
CA GLN A 404 -14.85 1.98 6.49
C GLN A 404 -13.41 1.70 6.89
N LEU A 405 -13.22 0.63 7.68
CA LEU A 405 -11.92 0.15 8.10
C LEU A 405 -11.46 -1.00 7.20
N PHE A 406 -10.20 -0.95 6.79
CA PHE A 406 -9.52 -1.96 6.00
C PHE A 406 -8.36 -2.55 6.80
N ASP A 407 -8.35 -3.86 7.01
CA ASP A 407 -7.31 -4.56 7.76
C ASP A 407 -6.03 -4.72 6.94
N MET A 408 -5.40 -3.58 6.59
CA MET A 408 -4.18 -3.52 5.80
C MET A 408 -3.00 -4.23 6.49
N PHE A 409 -3.02 -4.31 7.83
CA PHE A 409 -1.91 -4.80 8.65
C PHE A 409 -2.40 -5.81 9.70
N PRO A 410 -2.80 -7.04 9.31
CA PRO A 410 -3.17 -8.10 10.26
C PRO A 410 -2.12 -8.30 11.34
N HIS A 411 -2.57 -8.78 12.50
CA HIS A 411 -1.74 -9.06 13.69
C HIS A 411 -1.09 -7.83 14.35
N THR A 412 -1.45 -6.62 13.92
CA THR A 412 -1.00 -5.36 14.52
C THR A 412 -2.18 -4.45 14.89
N ASP A 413 -1.94 -3.33 15.57
CA ASP A 413 -2.97 -2.33 15.86
C ASP A 413 -3.25 -1.37 14.70
N HIS A 414 -2.51 -1.47 13.61
CA HIS A 414 -2.64 -0.60 12.46
C HIS A 414 -3.77 -1.05 11.53
N ALA A 415 -4.45 -0.09 10.93
CA ALA A 415 -5.45 -0.29 9.89
C ALA A 415 -5.43 0.91 8.95
N GLU A 416 -6.08 0.76 7.81
CA GLU A 416 -6.42 1.86 6.91
C GLU A 416 -7.89 2.23 7.14
N VAL A 417 -8.21 3.52 7.13
CA VAL A 417 -9.59 4.03 7.24
C VAL A 417 -9.87 4.90 6.03
N LEU A 418 -10.96 4.61 5.34
CA LEU A 418 -11.50 5.46 4.28
C LEU A 418 -12.72 6.20 4.81
N LEU A 419 -12.74 7.53 4.64
CA LEU A 419 -13.86 8.40 4.96
C LEU A 419 -14.39 9.06 3.69
N ASP A 420 -15.71 9.24 3.62
CA ASP A 420 -16.41 10.05 2.63
C ASP A 420 -17.07 11.22 3.36
N LEU A 421 -16.53 12.42 3.16
CA LEU A 421 -16.97 13.64 3.82
C LEU A 421 -17.72 14.52 2.81
N HIS A 422 -18.81 15.11 3.27
CA HIS A 422 -19.61 16.05 2.46
C HIS A 422 -19.76 17.38 3.22
N ARG A 423 -19.72 18.48 2.49
CA ARG A 423 -19.88 19.80 3.07
C ARG A 423 -21.32 20.03 3.53
N ASP A 424 -21.46 20.39 4.78
CA ASP A 424 -22.73 20.89 5.31
C ASP A 424 -22.90 22.38 4.92
N ARG A 425 -23.93 22.70 4.16
CA ARG A 425 -24.25 24.05 3.72
C ARG A 425 -25.06 24.85 4.74
N SER A 426 -25.39 24.24 5.87
CA SER A 426 -26.19 24.87 6.93
C SER A 426 -25.33 25.54 8.03
N ILE A 427 -24.01 25.44 7.93
CA ILE A 427 -23.06 26.07 8.86
C ILE A 427 -22.47 27.35 8.28
#